data_ad0a1ded35a47169ef73e9e0134392f4
#
_entry.id   ad0a1ded35a47169ef73e9e0134392f4
#
_cell.length_a   1.000
_cell.length_b   1.000
_cell.length_c   1.000
_cell.angle_alpha   90.00
_cell.angle_beta   90.00
_cell.angle_gamma   90.00
#
_symmetry.space_group_name_H-M   'P 1'
#
loop_
_entity.id
_entity.type
_entity.pdbx_description
1 polymer ?
#
loop_
_entity_poly.entity_id
_entity_poly.type
_entity_poly.pdbx_seq_one_letter_code
_entity_poly.pdbx_strand_id
1 'polypeptide(L)'
;MYKRQTDNTSTDTRTITNTSTPYDSYLVSNRYGNEVWKTWLGTYNLYKNGDINYKYKGKLAATKKDGLYTAHTRIINTHTTCPQEYRGYSDMYVNKDAEVVVTFLGQNTCWTCSLGYYYYKDGEQPKNLNDAHVIMLFPNTQDGNWSNNPNQAKKSAGIDPLTAVQLMYYPNIATGNKEGATTTFPAGYRIGFVLATNGWSNHVGSFSGYKKYRAATSSGLSLNDQGVNFEEPRTAVYRYGDWILTSFEDYMTDENFSDVVITLKSNPVDAITDIPVTNPDEDKTSIDFLKGTYAFEDLWPSQGDYDMNDVVVRYNYGSTFDEKNLIYSESFTFKTFQNIASNQNGLAFRLKTEGNIESTTYSIRQQGEKEFTETTFEYEPQDNVYLLTTNVKENMGTEYKVTVNYSKPISKQSEAQAFIFKNDEDGLRWEVHIPQEMPTSKINKKYFGQGDDASNPNQSIYYVRKGNYPFAFFLSRATESDLSKLLDSANEKTAINLLYSGYDGWVSSNGEKNKDWYKK
;
A
#
# COMPACT_ATOMS: atom_id res chain seq x y z
N MET A 1 -6.02 -5.65 -39.37
CA MET A 1 -4.99 -6.71 -39.24
C MET A 1 -3.61 -6.06 -39.41
N TYR A 2 -3.00 -5.62 -38.31
CA TYR A 2 -1.68 -4.99 -38.39
C TYR A 2 -0.63 -6.09 -38.40
N LYS A 3 -0.05 -6.33 -39.58
CA LYS A 3 1.21 -7.09 -39.70
C LYS A 3 2.29 -6.20 -39.11
N ARG A 4 2.96 -6.66 -38.07
CA ARG A 4 4.18 -6.06 -37.58
C ARG A 4 5.25 -6.22 -38.65
N GLN A 5 5.79 -5.12 -39.11
CA GLN A 5 6.97 -5.16 -39.98
C GLN A 5 8.13 -5.72 -39.16
N THR A 6 8.70 -6.82 -39.58
CA THR A 6 9.95 -7.33 -39.01
C THR A 6 11.03 -6.31 -39.35
N ASP A 7 11.54 -5.66 -38.31
CA ASP A 7 12.71 -4.82 -38.46
C ASP A 7 13.90 -5.74 -38.69
N ASN A 8 14.50 -5.68 -39.89
CA ASN A 8 15.62 -6.53 -40.28
C ASN A 8 16.90 -6.33 -39.44
N THR A 9 16.86 -5.41 -38.47
CA THR A 9 17.91 -5.18 -37.49
C THR A 9 17.62 -5.82 -36.15
N SER A 10 16.43 -6.39 -35.96
CA SER A 10 16.02 -7.04 -34.72
C SER A 10 16.63 -8.45 -34.67
N THR A 11 17.34 -8.72 -33.59
CA THR A 11 17.79 -10.07 -33.23
C THR A 11 16.67 -10.91 -32.64
N ASP A 12 15.44 -10.40 -32.68
CA ASP A 12 14.25 -11.09 -32.24
C ASP A 12 13.87 -12.19 -33.20
N THR A 13 13.99 -13.43 -32.77
CA THR A 13 13.67 -14.62 -33.59
C THR A 13 12.19 -14.94 -33.66
N ARG A 14 11.32 -14.13 -33.03
CA ARG A 14 9.88 -14.35 -33.00
C ARG A 14 9.23 -14.04 -34.34
N THR A 15 8.38 -14.93 -34.77
CA THR A 15 7.45 -14.69 -35.88
C THR A 15 6.12 -14.28 -35.33
N ILE A 16 5.67 -13.06 -35.59
CA ILE A 16 4.43 -12.53 -35.01
C ILE A 16 3.28 -12.80 -35.96
N THR A 17 2.60 -13.90 -35.78
CA THR A 17 1.47 -14.31 -36.61
C THR A 17 0.13 -14.30 -35.86
N ASN A 18 0.16 -14.27 -34.52
CA ASN A 18 -1.02 -14.28 -33.64
C ASN A 18 -0.82 -13.45 -32.36
N THR A 19 -1.78 -13.48 -31.43
CA THR A 19 -1.75 -12.71 -30.19
C THR A 19 -0.94 -13.37 -29.06
N SER A 20 -0.40 -14.56 -29.26
CA SER A 20 0.41 -15.26 -28.27
C SER A 20 1.65 -15.88 -28.94
N THR A 21 2.69 -16.12 -28.14
CA THR A 21 3.90 -16.77 -28.61
C THR A 21 4.02 -18.16 -28.02
N PRO A 22 4.16 -19.19 -28.86
CA PRO A 22 4.42 -20.56 -28.43
C PRO A 22 5.92 -20.90 -28.41
N TYR A 23 6.80 -19.92 -28.46
CA TYR A 23 8.24 -20.17 -28.53
C TYR A 23 8.77 -20.89 -27.29
N ASP A 24 9.65 -21.85 -27.53
CA ASP A 24 10.38 -22.53 -26.46
C ASP A 24 11.48 -21.67 -25.84
N SER A 25 11.89 -20.62 -26.52
CA SER A 25 12.83 -19.64 -26.00
C SER A 25 12.53 -18.24 -26.50
N TYR A 26 12.94 -17.26 -25.73
CA TYR A 26 12.76 -15.87 -26.01
C TYR A 26 14.06 -15.10 -25.80
N LEU A 27 14.39 -14.23 -26.76
CA LEU A 27 15.53 -13.33 -26.63
C LEU A 27 15.12 -12.14 -25.73
N VAL A 28 15.66 -12.12 -24.54
CA VAL A 28 15.55 -10.95 -23.67
C VAL A 28 16.49 -9.89 -24.21
N SER A 29 15.92 -8.81 -24.72
CA SER A 29 16.69 -7.70 -25.25
C SER A 29 17.41 -6.97 -24.13
N ASN A 30 18.72 -6.95 -24.20
CA ASN A 30 19.53 -6.11 -23.33
C ASN A 30 20.66 -5.46 -24.13
N ARG A 31 21.36 -4.42 -23.60
CA ARG A 31 22.38 -3.67 -24.34
C ARG A 31 23.66 -4.45 -24.62
N TYR A 32 23.97 -5.51 -23.87
CA TYR A 32 25.20 -6.26 -24.02
C TYR A 32 25.03 -7.50 -24.90
N GLY A 33 23.86 -7.70 -25.44
CA GLY A 33 23.51 -8.84 -26.24
C GLY A 33 22.13 -9.35 -25.89
N ASN A 34 21.70 -10.32 -26.64
CA ASN A 34 20.44 -11.00 -26.40
C ASN A 34 20.69 -12.23 -25.54
N GLU A 35 19.93 -12.31 -24.44
CA GLU A 35 19.97 -13.46 -23.56
C GLU A 35 18.82 -14.39 -23.93
N VAL A 36 19.10 -15.67 -24.03
CA VAL A 36 18.09 -16.67 -24.41
C VAL A 36 17.47 -17.26 -23.17
N TRP A 37 16.21 -16.91 -22.93
CA TRP A 37 15.42 -17.47 -21.82
C TRP A 37 14.37 -18.44 -22.37
N LYS A 38 14.21 -19.57 -21.72
CA LYS A 38 13.23 -20.60 -22.10
C LYS A 38 11.82 -20.17 -21.70
N THR A 39 10.85 -20.31 -22.60
CA THR A 39 9.43 -19.95 -22.37
C THR A 39 8.56 -21.18 -22.08
N TRP A 40 9.13 -22.16 -21.42
CA TRP A 40 8.53 -23.49 -21.27
C TRP A 40 7.31 -23.57 -20.36
N LEU A 41 7.06 -22.55 -19.55
CA LEU A 41 5.87 -22.51 -18.71
C LEU A 41 4.57 -22.39 -19.52
N GLY A 42 4.63 -21.78 -20.68
CA GLY A 42 3.46 -21.57 -21.53
C GLY A 42 3.62 -20.42 -22.51
N THR A 43 2.50 -19.85 -22.93
CA THR A 43 2.48 -18.74 -23.88
C THR A 43 2.18 -17.41 -23.22
N TYR A 44 2.63 -16.34 -23.83
CA TYR A 44 2.30 -14.97 -23.44
C TYR A 44 1.85 -14.15 -24.64
N ASN A 45 1.07 -13.09 -24.39
CA ASN A 45 0.46 -12.30 -25.43
C ASN A 45 1.35 -11.12 -25.81
N LEU A 46 1.84 -11.12 -27.04
CA LEU A 46 2.69 -10.05 -27.58
C LEU A 46 1.95 -8.71 -27.73
N TYR A 47 0.67 -8.73 -28.07
CA TYR A 47 -0.13 -7.55 -28.32
C TYR A 47 -0.78 -6.98 -27.05
N LYS A 48 -0.81 -7.76 -25.98
CA LYS A 48 -1.21 -7.36 -24.63
C LYS A 48 0.00 -7.26 -23.70
N ASN A 49 1.12 -6.84 -24.25
CA ASN A 49 2.32 -6.49 -23.50
C ASN A 49 2.84 -7.57 -22.54
N GLY A 50 2.76 -8.84 -22.93
CA GLY A 50 3.31 -9.92 -22.15
C GLY A 50 2.32 -10.62 -21.21
N ASP A 51 1.03 -10.34 -21.30
CA ASP A 51 0.02 -11.10 -20.55
C ASP A 51 0.18 -12.60 -20.76
N ILE A 52 0.15 -13.40 -19.69
CA ILE A 52 0.50 -14.81 -19.64
C ILE A 52 -0.73 -15.70 -19.51
N ASN A 53 -0.68 -16.92 -20.11
CA ASN A 53 -1.76 -17.90 -20.02
C ASN A 53 -1.49 -19.02 -19.00
N TYR A 54 -0.31 -19.08 -18.38
CA TYR A 54 0.11 -20.11 -17.42
C TYR A 54 -0.07 -19.66 -15.95
N LYS A 55 -1.15 -18.92 -15.68
CA LYS A 55 -1.47 -18.43 -14.33
C LYS A 55 -1.89 -19.57 -13.42
N TYR A 56 -1.27 -19.67 -12.27
CA TYR A 56 -1.65 -20.62 -11.22
C TYR A 56 -2.87 -20.12 -10.44
N LYS A 57 -3.76 -21.08 -10.11
CA LYS A 57 -4.93 -20.82 -9.29
C LYS A 57 -5.00 -21.88 -8.19
N GLY A 58 -4.56 -21.55 -7.00
CA GLY A 58 -4.55 -22.49 -5.88
C GLY A 58 -4.07 -21.85 -4.59
N LYS A 59 -3.96 -22.68 -3.54
CA LYS A 59 -3.70 -22.23 -2.17
C LYS A 59 -2.30 -21.67 -1.92
N LEU A 60 -1.35 -21.91 -2.83
CA LEU A 60 0.01 -21.39 -2.72
C LEU A 60 0.15 -19.99 -3.33
N ALA A 61 -0.88 -19.46 -4.01
CA ALA A 61 -0.88 -18.10 -4.50
C ALA A 61 -1.23 -17.12 -3.39
N ALA A 62 -0.51 -16.00 -3.35
CA ALA A 62 -0.86 -14.89 -2.46
C ALA A 62 -2.17 -14.23 -2.89
N THR A 63 -2.90 -13.72 -1.93
CA THR A 63 -4.17 -13.02 -2.12
C THR A 63 -4.11 -11.61 -1.52
N LYS A 64 -5.08 -10.77 -1.84
CA LYS A 64 -5.17 -9.43 -1.25
C LYS A 64 -5.26 -9.46 0.28
N LYS A 65 -5.80 -10.53 0.87
CA LYS A 65 -5.94 -10.68 2.32
C LYS A 65 -4.60 -10.88 3.03
N ASP A 66 -3.59 -11.39 2.33
CA ASP A 66 -2.26 -11.62 2.91
C ASP A 66 -1.48 -10.30 3.11
N GLY A 67 -1.89 -9.20 2.47
CA GLY A 67 -1.32 -7.87 2.68
C GLY A 67 0.17 -7.72 2.39
N LEU A 68 0.76 -8.65 1.63
CA LEU A 68 2.21 -8.82 1.51
C LEU A 68 2.93 -7.63 0.86
N TYR A 69 2.32 -6.97 -0.13
CA TYR A 69 2.94 -5.79 -0.72
C TYR A 69 3.05 -4.64 0.28
N THR A 70 2.00 -4.44 1.09
CA THR A 70 2.01 -3.45 2.17
C THR A 70 3.03 -3.81 3.25
N ALA A 71 3.15 -5.10 3.61
CA ALA A 71 4.17 -5.57 4.53
C ALA A 71 5.58 -5.30 3.97
N HIS A 72 5.80 -5.60 2.69
CA HIS A 72 7.07 -5.33 2.02
C HIS A 72 7.45 -3.85 2.06
N THR A 73 6.55 -2.94 1.62
CA THR A 73 6.81 -1.50 1.61
C THR A 73 7.14 -0.93 2.99
N ARG A 74 6.65 -1.57 4.02
CA ARG A 74 6.89 -1.23 5.42
C ARG A 74 8.25 -1.76 5.92
N ILE A 75 8.53 -3.05 5.72
CA ILE A 75 9.75 -3.74 6.19
C ILE A 75 10.99 -3.19 5.49
N ILE A 76 10.94 -3.07 4.18
CA ILE A 76 12.03 -2.54 3.36
C ILE A 76 12.12 -1.01 3.47
N ASN A 77 11.03 -0.36 3.92
CA ASN A 77 10.91 1.10 3.96
C ASN A 77 11.23 1.75 2.61
N THR A 78 10.43 1.43 1.60
CA THR A 78 10.63 1.83 0.19
C THR A 78 10.69 3.34 -0.08
N HIS A 79 10.56 4.18 0.95
CA HIS A 79 10.76 5.63 0.88
C HIS A 79 12.17 6.08 1.28
N THR A 80 13.00 5.14 1.69
CA THR A 80 14.39 5.35 2.10
C THR A 80 15.27 4.25 1.50
N THR A 81 16.37 3.92 2.16
CA THR A 81 17.27 2.84 1.75
C THR A 81 16.85 1.53 2.41
N CYS A 82 16.83 0.43 1.65
CA CYS A 82 16.56 -0.91 2.18
C CYS A 82 17.53 -1.27 3.31
N PRO A 83 17.05 -1.83 4.43
CA PRO A 83 17.90 -2.30 5.51
C PRO A 83 18.94 -3.34 5.04
N GLN A 84 20.17 -3.21 5.53
CA GLN A 84 21.31 -4.00 5.06
C GLN A 84 21.12 -5.51 5.30
N GLU A 85 20.44 -5.89 6.38
CA GLU A 85 20.16 -7.29 6.73
C GLU A 85 19.29 -8.03 5.72
N TYR A 86 18.50 -7.34 4.92
CA TYR A 86 17.64 -7.93 3.88
C TYR A 86 18.30 -7.93 2.50
N ARG A 87 19.31 -7.12 2.30
CA ARG A 87 20.07 -7.05 1.03
C ARG A 87 21.01 -8.23 0.94
N GLY A 88 20.86 -9.05 -0.06
CA GLY A 88 21.74 -10.23 -0.16
C GLY A 88 21.59 -10.98 -1.47
N TYR A 89 22.62 -11.78 -1.75
CA TYR A 89 22.60 -12.80 -2.75
C TYR A 89 22.12 -14.10 -2.10
N SER A 90 20.83 -14.38 -2.21
CA SER A 90 20.18 -15.49 -1.52
C SER A 90 19.41 -16.38 -2.49
N ASP A 91 20.14 -17.24 -3.22
CA ASP A 91 19.51 -18.35 -3.92
C ASP A 91 18.97 -19.35 -2.89
N MET A 92 17.70 -19.67 -3.00
CA MET A 92 16.90 -20.35 -2.00
C MET A 92 17.19 -21.84 -1.97
N TYR A 93 17.64 -22.39 -0.85
CA TYR A 93 17.94 -23.81 -0.71
C TYR A 93 16.67 -24.62 -0.45
N VAL A 94 16.46 -25.65 -1.28
CA VAL A 94 15.36 -26.62 -1.18
C VAL A 94 15.85 -27.80 -0.34
N ASN A 95 15.44 -27.88 0.92
CA ASN A 95 15.88 -28.93 1.85
C ASN A 95 14.98 -30.17 1.84
N LYS A 96 13.81 -30.09 1.24
CA LYS A 96 12.84 -31.17 1.03
C LYS A 96 12.22 -31.03 -0.34
N ASP A 97 11.83 -32.14 -0.95
CA ASP A 97 11.08 -32.10 -2.20
C ASP A 97 9.88 -31.19 -2.08
N ALA A 98 9.73 -30.20 -2.97
CA ALA A 98 8.73 -29.16 -2.83
C ALA A 98 8.17 -28.64 -4.13
N GLU A 99 6.89 -28.33 -4.12
CA GLU A 99 6.27 -27.44 -5.09
C GLU A 99 6.50 -25.99 -4.67
N VAL A 100 6.72 -25.10 -5.65
CA VAL A 100 6.94 -23.67 -5.40
C VAL A 100 6.07 -22.85 -6.33
N VAL A 101 5.33 -21.91 -5.75
CA VAL A 101 4.52 -20.94 -6.48
C VAL A 101 5.05 -19.55 -6.21
N VAL A 102 5.24 -18.77 -7.28
CA VAL A 102 5.62 -17.36 -7.24
C VAL A 102 4.40 -16.52 -7.53
N THR A 103 4.17 -15.49 -6.73
CA THR A 103 3.13 -14.48 -6.95
C THR A 103 3.77 -13.12 -7.16
N PHE A 104 3.42 -12.44 -8.25
CA PHE A 104 3.79 -11.06 -8.49
C PHE A 104 2.98 -10.14 -7.55
N LEU A 105 3.65 -9.34 -6.74
CA LEU A 105 2.99 -8.44 -5.79
C LEU A 105 2.79 -7.04 -6.35
N GLY A 106 3.76 -6.54 -7.10
CA GLY A 106 3.72 -5.21 -7.67
C GLY A 106 5.08 -4.73 -8.17
N GLN A 107 5.10 -3.50 -8.63
CA GLN A 107 6.29 -2.82 -9.12
C GLN A 107 6.18 -1.30 -8.95
N ASN A 108 7.32 -0.63 -8.92
CA ASN A 108 7.42 0.83 -8.86
C ASN A 108 8.55 1.36 -9.74
N THR A 109 8.58 0.91 -11.00
CA THR A 109 9.58 1.34 -11.97
C THR A 109 8.95 1.80 -13.28
N CYS A 110 9.64 2.65 -14.03
CA CYS A 110 9.25 3.02 -15.39
C CYS A 110 9.73 2.04 -16.47
N TRP A 111 10.47 1.01 -16.09
CA TRP A 111 11.08 0.06 -17.01
C TRP A 111 10.18 -1.15 -17.27
N THR A 112 10.24 -1.65 -18.51
CA THR A 112 9.58 -2.91 -18.92
C THR A 112 10.50 -4.08 -18.67
N CYS A 113 10.68 -4.44 -17.40
CA CYS A 113 11.59 -5.51 -16.99
C CYS A 113 11.03 -6.89 -17.29
N SER A 114 11.93 -7.85 -17.52
CA SER A 114 11.60 -9.28 -17.60
C SER A 114 12.17 -10.01 -16.39
N LEU A 115 11.37 -10.86 -15.76
CA LEU A 115 11.78 -11.69 -14.63
C LEU A 115 11.82 -13.15 -15.05
N GLY A 116 12.92 -13.82 -14.73
CA GLY A 116 13.11 -15.26 -14.92
C GLY A 116 13.58 -15.94 -13.65
N TYR A 117 13.51 -17.26 -13.64
CA TYR A 117 14.09 -18.08 -12.59
C TYR A 117 15.05 -19.12 -13.18
N TYR A 118 15.95 -19.59 -12.36
CA TYR A 118 16.89 -20.67 -12.64
C TYR A 118 17.04 -21.55 -11.41
N TYR A 119 17.61 -22.70 -11.58
CA TYR A 119 17.91 -23.61 -10.47
C TYR A 119 19.12 -24.47 -10.81
N TYR A 120 19.79 -24.94 -9.78
CA TYR A 120 20.99 -25.75 -9.89
C TYR A 120 21.14 -26.61 -8.62
N LYS A 121 21.93 -27.67 -8.72
CA LYS A 121 22.25 -28.49 -7.56
C LYS A 121 23.16 -27.70 -6.61
N ASP A 122 22.91 -27.77 -5.31
CA ASP A 122 23.71 -27.05 -4.31
C ASP A 122 25.21 -27.34 -4.49
N GLY A 123 26.03 -26.30 -4.46
CA GLY A 123 27.44 -26.34 -4.78
C GLY A 123 27.80 -26.18 -6.27
N GLU A 124 26.82 -26.18 -7.18
CA GLU A 124 27.02 -26.03 -8.62
C GLU A 124 26.51 -24.65 -9.14
N GLN A 125 26.78 -23.59 -8.41
CA GLN A 125 26.30 -22.25 -8.73
C GLN A 125 26.72 -21.81 -10.15
N PRO A 126 25.78 -21.35 -11.01
CA PRO A 126 26.09 -20.90 -12.35
C PRO A 126 26.94 -19.63 -12.32
N LYS A 127 27.93 -19.55 -13.20
CA LYS A 127 28.85 -18.41 -13.30
C LYS A 127 28.37 -17.34 -14.27
N ASN A 128 27.47 -17.70 -15.15
CA ASN A 128 26.87 -16.79 -16.15
C ASN A 128 25.46 -17.27 -16.53
N LEU A 129 24.71 -16.46 -17.26
CA LEU A 129 23.33 -16.80 -17.65
C LEU A 129 23.20 -17.99 -18.61
N ASN A 130 24.21 -18.27 -19.43
CA ASN A 130 24.17 -19.44 -20.31
C ASN A 130 24.20 -20.73 -19.50
N ASP A 131 24.97 -20.74 -18.40
CA ASP A 131 25.04 -21.88 -17.48
C ASP A 131 23.78 -21.98 -16.61
N ALA A 132 23.13 -20.85 -16.33
CA ALA A 132 21.93 -20.79 -15.49
C ALA A 132 20.67 -21.34 -16.16
N HIS A 133 20.63 -21.38 -17.50
CA HIS A 133 19.48 -21.86 -18.28
C HIS A 133 18.15 -21.23 -17.83
N VAL A 134 18.08 -19.92 -17.79
CA VAL A 134 16.95 -19.16 -17.25
C VAL A 134 15.64 -19.52 -17.95
N ILE A 135 14.59 -19.69 -17.16
CA ILE A 135 13.22 -19.88 -17.61
C ILE A 135 12.46 -18.56 -17.38
N MET A 136 11.77 -18.09 -18.43
CA MET A 136 10.92 -16.90 -18.36
C MET A 136 9.79 -17.12 -17.38
N LEU A 137 9.67 -16.26 -16.37
CA LEU A 137 8.58 -16.26 -15.40
C LEU A 137 7.55 -15.18 -15.76
N PHE A 138 7.98 -13.93 -15.81
CA PHE A 138 7.15 -12.79 -16.20
C PHE A 138 7.83 -12.03 -17.33
N PRO A 139 7.31 -12.10 -18.55
CA PRO A 139 7.92 -11.43 -19.71
C PRO A 139 7.98 -9.92 -19.55
N ASN A 140 6.93 -9.32 -18.97
CA ASN A 140 6.85 -7.90 -18.68
C ASN A 140 6.26 -7.70 -17.27
N THR A 141 7.05 -7.17 -16.36
CA THR A 141 6.64 -6.94 -14.97
C THR A 141 5.91 -5.62 -14.77
N GLN A 142 5.80 -4.76 -15.79
CA GLN A 142 5.11 -3.50 -15.68
C GLN A 142 3.61 -3.72 -15.54
N ASP A 143 2.98 -3.06 -14.56
CA ASP A 143 1.53 -3.07 -14.43
C ASP A 143 0.88 -1.95 -15.27
N GLY A 144 -0.42 -2.09 -15.55
CA GLY A 144 -1.18 -1.13 -16.36
C GLY A 144 -1.55 0.17 -15.65
N ASN A 145 -1.23 0.29 -14.37
CA ASN A 145 -1.65 1.42 -13.53
C ASN A 145 -0.57 2.49 -13.32
N TRP A 146 0.63 2.29 -13.88
CA TRP A 146 1.70 3.26 -13.73
C TRP A 146 1.41 4.54 -14.51
N SER A 147 1.03 5.61 -13.78
CA SER A 147 0.46 6.84 -14.35
C SER A 147 1.47 7.97 -14.58
N ASN A 148 2.69 7.87 -14.08
CA ASN A 148 3.63 8.99 -14.07
C ASN A 148 4.31 9.25 -15.42
N ASN A 149 4.21 8.33 -16.38
CA ASN A 149 4.67 8.57 -17.74
C ASN A 149 3.53 8.38 -18.76
N PRO A 150 2.90 9.48 -19.23
CA PRO A 150 1.75 9.41 -20.13
C PRO A 150 2.06 8.73 -21.49
N ASN A 151 3.35 8.59 -21.82
CA ASN A 151 3.76 7.91 -23.04
C ASN A 151 3.94 6.39 -22.87
N GLN A 152 4.11 5.91 -21.63
CA GLN A 152 4.35 4.51 -21.31
C GLN A 152 3.16 3.84 -20.62
N ALA A 153 2.51 4.50 -19.67
CA ALA A 153 1.48 3.95 -18.81
C ALA A 153 0.27 3.35 -19.53
N LYS A 154 -0.10 3.90 -20.67
CA LYS A 154 -1.27 3.40 -21.44
C LYS A 154 -0.94 2.29 -22.43
N LYS A 155 0.34 1.93 -22.58
CA LYS A 155 0.79 1.06 -23.67
C LYS A 155 1.40 -0.26 -23.22
N SER A 156 1.68 -0.43 -21.96
CA SER A 156 2.47 -1.54 -21.44
C SER A 156 1.86 -2.25 -20.25
N ALA A 157 0.56 -2.50 -20.28
CA ALA A 157 -0.03 -3.41 -19.31
C ALA A 157 0.68 -4.77 -19.40
N GLY A 158 1.52 -5.07 -18.42
CA GLY A 158 2.21 -6.34 -18.29
C GLY A 158 1.34 -7.37 -17.59
N ILE A 159 1.63 -7.59 -16.33
CA ILE A 159 0.88 -8.51 -15.49
C ILE A 159 0.17 -7.77 -14.36
N ASP A 160 -1.00 -8.26 -13.99
CA ASP A 160 -1.73 -7.71 -12.84
C ASP A 160 -1.07 -8.16 -11.53
N PRO A 161 -1.04 -7.30 -10.50
CA PRO A 161 -0.70 -7.73 -9.14
C PRO A 161 -1.52 -8.97 -8.72
N LEU A 162 -0.90 -9.84 -7.93
CA LEU A 162 -1.42 -11.13 -7.50
C LEU A 162 -1.54 -12.19 -8.63
N THR A 163 -0.92 -11.94 -9.78
CA THR A 163 -0.71 -13.01 -10.78
C THR A 163 0.30 -14.00 -10.22
N ALA A 164 -0.12 -15.26 -10.12
CA ALA A 164 0.71 -16.36 -9.61
C ALA A 164 1.09 -17.34 -10.70
N VAL A 165 2.28 -17.95 -10.56
CA VAL A 165 2.82 -18.98 -11.48
C VAL A 165 3.46 -20.09 -10.66
N GLN A 166 3.14 -21.33 -10.99
CA GLN A 166 3.83 -22.50 -10.44
C GLN A 166 5.15 -22.71 -11.18
N LEU A 167 6.24 -22.82 -10.44
CA LEU A 167 7.54 -23.13 -11.03
C LEU A 167 7.60 -24.60 -11.46
N MET A 168 8.39 -24.85 -12.48
CA MET A 168 8.62 -26.19 -13.03
C MET A 168 10.09 -26.58 -12.91
N TYR A 169 10.33 -27.79 -12.49
CA TYR A 169 11.65 -28.43 -12.54
C TYR A 169 11.78 -29.29 -13.81
N TYR A 170 12.81 -29.07 -14.57
CA TYR A 170 13.15 -29.80 -15.78
C TYR A 170 14.49 -30.51 -15.56
N PRO A 171 14.53 -31.84 -15.35
CA PRO A 171 15.77 -32.55 -15.01
C PRO A 171 16.86 -32.44 -16.08
N ASN A 172 16.49 -32.23 -17.34
CA ASN A 172 17.40 -32.13 -18.48
C ASN A 172 17.49 -30.74 -19.09
N ILE A 173 17.38 -29.69 -18.25
CA ILE A 173 17.32 -28.28 -18.70
C ILE A 173 18.53 -27.87 -19.55
N ALA A 174 19.72 -28.36 -19.23
CA ALA A 174 20.95 -28.04 -19.95
C ALA A 174 20.95 -28.53 -21.42
N THR A 175 20.28 -29.64 -21.69
CA THR A 175 20.14 -30.17 -23.05
C THR A 175 18.97 -29.61 -23.85
N GLY A 176 18.13 -28.79 -23.22
CA GLY A 176 16.91 -28.27 -23.82
C GLY A 176 15.76 -29.26 -23.88
N ASN A 177 15.86 -30.41 -23.19
CA ASN A 177 14.83 -31.43 -23.17
C ASN A 177 13.85 -31.20 -22.00
N LYS A 178 12.55 -31.26 -22.28
CA LYS A 178 11.46 -31.13 -21.33
C LYS A 178 11.00 -32.44 -20.70
N GLU A 179 11.55 -33.56 -21.12
CA GLU A 179 11.16 -34.88 -20.62
C GLU A 179 11.40 -34.99 -19.11
N GLY A 180 10.44 -35.53 -18.39
CA GLY A 180 10.49 -35.64 -16.93
C GLY A 180 10.20 -34.32 -16.18
N ALA A 181 9.69 -33.32 -16.88
CA ALA A 181 9.27 -32.06 -16.21
C ALA A 181 8.24 -32.32 -15.12
N THR A 182 8.42 -31.67 -13.97
CA THR A 182 7.54 -31.82 -12.82
C THR A 182 7.41 -30.48 -12.07
N THR A 183 6.35 -30.33 -11.26
CA THR A 183 6.17 -29.20 -10.35
C THR A 183 6.99 -29.31 -9.08
N THR A 184 7.61 -30.47 -8.83
CA THR A 184 8.36 -30.76 -7.61
C THR A 184 9.85 -30.57 -7.84
N PHE A 185 10.44 -29.64 -7.14
CA PHE A 185 11.90 -29.48 -7.05
C PHE A 185 12.46 -30.50 -6.08
N PRO A 186 13.52 -31.23 -6.43
CA PRO A 186 14.16 -32.17 -5.52
C PRO A 186 14.90 -31.44 -4.40
N ALA A 187 14.99 -32.06 -3.23
CA ALA A 187 15.89 -31.64 -2.18
C ALA A 187 17.35 -31.57 -2.66
N GLY A 188 18.12 -30.61 -2.11
CA GLY A 188 19.51 -30.39 -2.49
C GLY A 188 19.70 -29.48 -3.71
N TYR A 189 18.64 -28.83 -4.18
CA TYR A 189 18.71 -27.82 -5.23
C TYR A 189 18.61 -26.41 -4.65
N ARG A 190 19.08 -25.43 -5.41
CA ARG A 190 18.84 -24.01 -5.17
C ARG A 190 18.00 -23.42 -6.30
N ILE A 191 17.12 -22.49 -5.94
CA ILE A 191 16.30 -21.72 -6.87
C ILE A 191 16.71 -20.26 -6.77
N GLY A 192 17.04 -19.66 -7.90
CA GLY A 192 17.38 -18.25 -7.99
C GLY A 192 16.52 -17.53 -9.00
N PHE A 193 16.56 -16.19 -8.92
CA PHE A 193 15.81 -15.29 -9.79
C PHE A 193 16.73 -14.26 -10.43
N VAL A 194 16.34 -13.81 -11.61
CA VAL A 194 17.05 -12.77 -12.34
C VAL A 194 16.06 -11.81 -13.00
N LEU A 195 16.25 -10.51 -12.77
CA LEU A 195 15.54 -9.42 -13.40
C LEU A 195 16.41 -8.80 -14.47
N ALA A 196 15.94 -8.81 -15.72
CA ALA A 196 16.58 -8.05 -16.80
C ALA A 196 15.89 -6.70 -16.95
N THR A 197 16.59 -5.64 -16.58
CA THR A 197 16.09 -4.27 -16.71
C THR A 197 15.78 -3.96 -18.16
N ASN A 198 14.56 -3.48 -18.41
CA ASN A 198 14.08 -3.22 -19.78
C ASN A 198 14.19 -4.42 -20.74
N GLY A 199 14.04 -5.62 -20.20
CA GLY A 199 14.15 -6.88 -20.95
C GLY A 199 12.99 -7.13 -21.91
N TRP A 200 11.83 -6.50 -21.67
CA TRP A 200 10.67 -6.61 -22.54
C TRP A 200 10.68 -5.52 -23.61
N SER A 201 10.77 -5.92 -24.87
CA SER A 201 10.64 -5.01 -26.02
C SER A 201 9.29 -5.19 -26.70
N ASN A 202 8.39 -4.26 -26.48
CA ASN A 202 7.09 -4.22 -27.19
C ASN A 202 7.11 -3.30 -28.43
N HIS A 203 8.29 -2.84 -28.86
CA HIS A 203 8.52 -1.89 -29.96
C HIS A 203 7.87 -0.51 -29.79
N VAL A 204 7.67 -0.06 -28.60
CA VAL A 204 7.23 1.30 -28.32
C VAL A 204 8.44 2.16 -28.00
N GLY A 205 9.03 2.72 -29.06
CA GLY A 205 10.11 3.67 -28.98
C GLY A 205 11.50 3.02 -28.82
N SER A 206 12.49 3.62 -29.47
CA SER A 206 13.89 3.30 -29.24
C SER A 206 14.30 3.87 -27.88
N PHE A 207 14.54 3.03 -26.91
CA PHE A 207 15.17 3.43 -25.65
C PHE A 207 16.69 3.64 -25.85
N SER A 208 17.06 4.48 -26.82
CA SER A 208 18.45 4.86 -27.01
C SER A 208 18.91 5.75 -25.88
N GLY A 209 19.80 5.26 -25.06
CA GLY A 209 20.39 6.04 -23.96
C GLY A 209 20.31 5.40 -22.59
N TYR A 210 19.52 4.37 -22.40
CA TYR A 210 19.37 3.70 -21.12
C TYR A 210 20.49 2.72 -20.83
N LYS A 211 20.92 2.71 -19.59
CA LYS A 211 21.94 1.83 -19.06
C LYS A 211 21.37 0.41 -18.86
N LYS A 212 22.23 -0.57 -18.83
CA LYS A 212 21.85 -1.95 -18.62
C LYS A 212 22.15 -2.38 -17.22
N TYR A 213 21.15 -3.00 -16.64
CA TYR A 213 21.26 -3.65 -15.36
C TYR A 213 20.63 -5.01 -15.41
N ARG A 214 21.15 -5.90 -14.61
CA ARG A 214 20.57 -7.18 -14.31
C ARG A 214 20.74 -7.44 -12.84
N ALA A 215 19.64 -7.50 -12.12
CA ALA A 215 19.62 -7.86 -10.71
C ALA A 215 19.30 -9.35 -10.57
N ALA A 216 20.11 -10.09 -9.85
CA ALA A 216 19.90 -11.49 -9.59
C ALA A 216 20.12 -11.85 -8.12
N THR A 217 19.47 -12.92 -7.67
CA THR A 217 19.70 -13.47 -6.34
C THR A 217 21.07 -14.15 -6.19
N SER A 218 21.85 -14.21 -7.28
CA SER A 218 23.24 -14.70 -7.31
C SER A 218 24.19 -13.60 -7.75
N SER A 219 25.31 -13.42 -7.05
CA SER A 219 26.33 -12.43 -7.37
C SER A 219 26.93 -12.59 -8.78
N GLY A 220 27.13 -13.83 -9.22
CA GLY A 220 27.69 -14.12 -10.53
C GLY A 220 26.81 -13.73 -11.71
N LEU A 221 25.52 -13.46 -11.47
CA LEU A 221 24.53 -13.14 -12.49
C LEU A 221 24.07 -11.69 -12.49
N SER A 222 24.37 -10.91 -11.44
CA SER A 222 24.07 -9.47 -11.38
C SER A 222 25.11 -8.66 -12.15
N LEU A 223 24.67 -7.75 -13.03
CA LEU A 223 25.56 -6.90 -13.82
C LEU A 223 25.13 -5.43 -13.81
N ASN A 224 26.13 -4.54 -13.75
CA ASN A 224 25.96 -3.11 -13.95
C ASN A 224 26.06 -2.72 -15.45
N ASP A 225 25.98 -1.43 -15.75
CA ASP A 225 26.00 -0.89 -17.12
C ASP A 225 27.38 -1.00 -17.83
N GLN A 226 28.39 -1.39 -17.13
CA GLN A 226 29.74 -1.66 -17.69
C GLN A 226 29.96 -3.16 -17.96
N GLY A 227 28.96 -4.01 -17.67
CA GLY A 227 29.09 -5.47 -17.83
C GLY A 227 29.87 -6.14 -16.70
N VAL A 228 30.07 -5.43 -15.58
CA VAL A 228 30.78 -5.93 -14.39
C VAL A 228 29.76 -6.35 -13.35
N ASN A 229 30.06 -7.39 -12.58
CA ASN A 229 29.19 -7.79 -11.47
C ASN A 229 29.07 -6.64 -10.45
N PHE A 230 27.87 -6.48 -9.89
CA PHE A 230 27.69 -5.55 -8.79
C PHE A 230 28.49 -6.03 -7.57
N GLU A 231 29.17 -5.11 -6.89
CA GLU A 231 29.80 -5.37 -5.60
C GLU A 231 28.75 -5.59 -4.53
N GLU A 232 27.66 -4.80 -4.57
CA GLU A 232 26.54 -4.88 -3.64
C GLU A 232 25.34 -5.59 -4.25
N PRO A 233 24.58 -6.36 -3.44
CA PRO A 233 23.35 -7.02 -3.92
C PRO A 233 22.30 -6.03 -4.41
N ARG A 234 21.65 -6.37 -5.50
CA ARG A 234 20.48 -5.66 -6.06
C ARG A 234 19.19 -6.43 -5.84
N THR A 235 19.19 -7.27 -4.84
CA THR A 235 18.03 -8.04 -4.37
C THR A 235 17.92 -7.94 -2.86
N ALA A 236 16.69 -7.95 -2.37
CA ALA A 236 16.40 -8.15 -0.96
C ALA A 236 15.50 -9.39 -0.83
N VAL A 237 15.91 -10.32 0.02
CA VAL A 237 15.23 -11.61 0.21
C VAL A 237 15.07 -11.86 1.69
N TYR A 238 13.85 -12.12 2.13
CA TYR A 238 13.56 -12.43 3.53
C TYR A 238 12.29 -13.26 3.68
N ARG A 239 12.17 -13.97 4.81
CA ARG A 239 10.97 -14.72 5.16
C ARG A 239 10.04 -13.85 6.01
N TYR A 240 8.77 -13.86 5.66
CA TYR A 240 7.69 -13.20 6.41
C TYR A 240 6.56 -14.21 6.63
N GLY A 241 6.47 -14.77 7.82
CA GLY A 241 5.58 -15.91 8.10
C GLY A 241 5.86 -17.10 7.16
N ASP A 242 4.82 -17.58 6.50
CA ASP A 242 4.88 -18.68 5.52
C ASP A 242 5.42 -18.25 4.15
N TRP A 243 5.66 -16.97 3.93
CA TRP A 243 6.03 -16.38 2.65
C TRP A 243 7.50 -16.03 2.59
N ILE A 244 8.08 -16.13 1.41
CA ILE A 244 9.40 -15.58 1.10
C ILE A 244 9.17 -14.39 0.18
N LEU A 245 9.54 -13.20 0.63
CA LEU A 245 9.50 -12.00 -0.18
C LEU A 245 10.85 -11.79 -0.86
N THR A 246 10.79 -11.47 -2.14
CA THR A 246 11.97 -11.16 -2.94
C THR A 246 11.69 -9.91 -3.75
N SER A 247 12.58 -8.95 -3.65
CA SER A 247 12.47 -7.69 -4.39
C SER A 247 13.76 -7.34 -5.08
N PHE A 248 13.64 -6.53 -6.12
CA PHE A 248 14.71 -6.21 -7.04
C PHE A 248 14.82 -4.71 -7.22
N GLU A 249 16.06 -4.26 -7.36
CA GLU A 249 16.43 -2.91 -7.78
C GLU A 249 16.86 -2.96 -9.23
N ASP A 250 16.17 -2.27 -10.12
CA ASP A 250 16.44 -2.30 -11.56
C ASP A 250 17.43 -1.22 -12.02
N TYR A 251 17.78 -0.29 -11.13
CA TYR A 251 18.74 0.79 -11.37
C TYR A 251 19.52 1.15 -10.09
N MET A 252 20.42 2.14 -10.14
CA MET A 252 21.36 2.42 -9.05
C MET A 252 20.97 3.59 -8.15
N THR A 253 19.84 4.25 -8.38
CA THR A 253 19.68 5.61 -7.87
C THR A 253 18.98 5.73 -6.53
N ASP A 254 18.05 4.87 -6.19
CA ASP A 254 17.22 5.07 -4.99
C ASP A 254 17.30 3.92 -3.97
N GLU A 255 17.79 2.75 -4.38
CA GLU A 255 18.05 1.59 -3.51
C GLU A 255 16.88 1.21 -2.60
N ASN A 256 15.67 1.45 -3.09
CA ASN A 256 14.44 1.25 -2.33
C ASN A 256 13.85 -0.16 -2.49
N PHE A 257 14.39 -0.97 -3.39
CA PHE A 257 14.00 -2.35 -3.67
C PHE A 257 12.49 -2.55 -3.86
N SER A 258 11.87 -1.60 -4.55
CA SER A 258 10.45 -1.65 -4.89
C SER A 258 10.16 -1.84 -6.38
N ASP A 259 11.22 -1.89 -7.22
CA ASP A 259 11.08 -1.89 -8.67
C ASP A 259 10.35 -3.12 -9.20
N VAL A 260 10.61 -4.28 -8.63
CA VAL A 260 9.83 -5.51 -8.84
C VAL A 260 9.77 -6.29 -7.54
N VAL A 261 8.57 -6.62 -7.10
CA VAL A 261 8.34 -7.36 -5.85
C VAL A 261 7.55 -8.63 -6.14
N ILE A 262 8.09 -9.75 -5.71
CA ILE A 262 7.44 -11.06 -5.76
C ILE A 262 7.39 -11.70 -4.38
N THR A 263 6.52 -12.67 -4.23
CA THR A 263 6.55 -13.58 -3.08
C THR A 263 6.49 -15.02 -3.53
N LEU A 264 7.06 -15.89 -2.72
CA LEU A 264 7.05 -17.32 -2.93
C LEU A 264 6.39 -18.04 -1.76
N LYS A 265 5.71 -19.13 -2.07
CA LYS A 265 5.26 -20.11 -1.08
C LYS A 265 5.56 -21.51 -1.58
N SER A 266 6.13 -22.34 -0.71
CA SER A 266 6.41 -23.74 -0.99
C SER A 266 5.41 -24.67 -0.33
N ASN A 267 5.31 -25.87 -0.85
CA ASN A 267 4.60 -26.99 -0.22
C ASN A 267 5.53 -28.22 -0.22
N PRO A 268 6.03 -28.69 0.95
CA PRO A 268 5.81 -28.14 2.30
C PRO A 268 6.33 -26.70 2.49
N VAL A 269 5.74 -25.95 3.44
CA VAL A 269 6.08 -24.53 3.70
C VAL A 269 7.53 -24.37 4.17
N ASP A 270 8.02 -25.32 4.96
CA ASP A 270 9.37 -25.37 5.53
C ASP A 270 10.42 -25.98 4.59
N ALA A 271 10.07 -26.23 3.33
CA ALA A 271 10.98 -26.85 2.37
C ALA A 271 12.08 -25.92 1.84
N ILE A 272 11.90 -24.61 1.94
CA ILE A 272 12.91 -23.65 1.51
C ILE A 272 13.58 -23.03 2.75
N THR A 273 14.91 -23.07 2.79
CA THR A 273 15.72 -22.56 3.89
C THR A 273 16.82 -21.61 3.42
N ASP A 274 17.72 -21.21 4.30
CA ASP A 274 18.79 -20.23 4.05
C ASP A 274 18.28 -18.83 3.69
N ILE A 275 17.14 -18.45 4.23
CA ILE A 275 16.53 -17.14 4.01
C ILE A 275 16.55 -16.36 5.33
N PRO A 276 16.99 -15.09 5.35
CA PRO A 276 16.84 -14.23 6.51
C PRO A 276 15.38 -14.21 6.97
N VAL A 277 15.16 -14.32 8.27
CA VAL A 277 13.82 -14.29 8.85
C VAL A 277 13.63 -12.93 9.48
N THR A 278 12.53 -12.26 9.16
CA THR A 278 12.15 -11.05 9.88
C THR A 278 11.88 -11.41 11.33
N ASN A 279 12.44 -10.63 12.25
CA ASN A 279 12.20 -10.85 13.68
C ASN A 279 10.84 -10.21 14.04
N PRO A 280 9.81 -10.99 14.39
CA PRO A 280 8.49 -10.44 14.69
C PRO A 280 8.49 -9.43 15.84
N ASP A 281 9.40 -9.59 16.79
CA ASP A 281 9.52 -8.69 17.95
C ASP A 281 10.26 -7.38 17.62
N GLU A 282 11.08 -7.35 16.56
CA GLU A 282 11.76 -6.16 16.04
C GLU A 282 10.97 -5.46 14.94
N ASP A 283 10.15 -6.19 14.20
CA ASP A 283 9.33 -5.67 13.08
C ASP A 283 7.98 -5.07 13.53
N LYS A 284 7.90 -4.56 14.74
CA LYS A 284 6.77 -3.75 15.20
C LYS A 284 6.79 -2.39 14.50
N THR A 285 6.64 -2.38 13.20
CA THR A 285 6.61 -1.15 12.42
C THR A 285 5.29 -0.42 12.67
N SER A 286 5.37 0.75 13.26
CA SER A 286 4.22 1.65 13.33
C SER A 286 4.16 2.49 12.05
N ILE A 287 3.01 2.46 11.41
CA ILE A 287 2.66 3.41 10.35
C ILE A 287 1.98 4.58 11.04
N ASP A 288 2.42 5.80 10.77
CA ASP A 288 1.69 7.01 11.16
C ASP A 288 1.46 7.84 9.89
N PHE A 289 0.20 8.15 9.59
CA PHE A 289 -0.16 8.91 8.42
C PHE A 289 -1.37 9.81 8.66
N LEU A 290 -1.47 10.88 7.88
CA LEU A 290 -2.64 11.73 7.88
C LEU A 290 -3.87 10.96 7.41
N LYS A 291 -4.84 10.76 8.30
CA LYS A 291 -6.13 10.16 7.98
C LYS A 291 -7.05 11.18 7.31
N GLY A 292 -7.05 12.41 7.81
CA GLY A 292 -7.84 13.51 7.26
C GLY A 292 -8.07 14.66 8.24
N THR A 293 -9.02 15.50 7.90
CA THR A 293 -9.39 16.67 8.69
C THR A 293 -10.88 16.70 8.94
N TYR A 294 -11.26 16.94 10.21
CA TYR A 294 -12.62 17.26 10.65
C TYR A 294 -12.81 18.77 10.69
N ALA A 295 -14.03 19.21 10.34
CA ALA A 295 -14.46 20.59 10.49
C ALA A 295 -15.89 20.61 11.06
N PHE A 296 -16.13 21.53 12.00
CA PHE A 296 -17.36 21.57 12.80
C PHE A 296 -17.92 22.98 12.87
N GLU A 297 -19.28 23.06 12.85
CA GLU A 297 -20.08 24.19 13.32
C GLU A 297 -20.42 24.01 14.80
N ASP A 298 -20.28 25.05 15.61
CA ASP A 298 -20.48 24.94 17.05
C ASP A 298 -21.81 25.54 17.57
N LEU A 299 -22.70 25.94 16.65
CA LEU A 299 -24.02 26.51 16.98
C LEU A 299 -25.19 25.53 16.76
N TRP A 300 -24.92 24.24 16.45
CA TRP A 300 -26.00 23.25 16.39
C TRP A 300 -26.90 23.32 17.60
N PRO A 301 -28.24 23.28 17.50
CA PRO A 301 -29.06 22.94 16.32
C PRO A 301 -29.33 24.12 15.36
N SER A 302 -28.80 25.31 15.63
CA SER A 302 -28.80 26.40 14.65
C SER A 302 -27.75 26.22 13.59
N GLN A 303 -28.03 26.75 12.40
CA GLN A 303 -27.10 26.74 11.27
C GLN A 303 -25.82 27.55 11.53
N GLY A 304 -25.90 28.61 12.33
CA GLY A 304 -24.82 29.59 12.45
C GLY A 304 -24.59 30.37 11.15
N ASP A 305 -23.35 30.79 10.91
CA ASP A 305 -22.91 31.41 9.64
C ASP A 305 -22.49 30.38 8.58
N TYR A 306 -22.42 29.11 8.99
CA TYR A 306 -22.18 27.98 8.12
C TYR A 306 -20.85 28.03 7.35
N ASP A 307 -19.84 28.54 7.98
CA ASP A 307 -18.50 28.63 7.40
C ASP A 307 -17.64 27.39 7.70
N MET A 308 -18.11 26.50 8.60
CA MET A 308 -17.52 25.19 8.94
C MET A 308 -16.09 25.27 9.49
N ASN A 309 -15.74 26.34 10.13
CA ASN A 309 -14.38 26.59 10.58
C ASN A 309 -14.29 26.90 12.10
N ASP A 310 -15.39 26.79 12.85
CA ASP A 310 -15.43 27.02 14.27
C ASP A 310 -14.42 26.15 15.04
N VAL A 311 -14.36 24.85 14.70
CA VAL A 311 -13.34 23.92 15.21
C VAL A 311 -12.85 23.05 14.08
N VAL A 312 -11.55 23.12 13.79
CA VAL A 312 -10.93 22.29 12.73
C VAL A 312 -9.81 21.44 13.33
N VAL A 313 -9.91 20.12 13.09
CA VAL A 313 -9.09 19.11 13.76
C VAL A 313 -8.42 18.19 12.73
N ARG A 314 -7.09 18.13 12.75
CA ARG A 314 -6.34 17.13 12.00
C ARG A 314 -6.37 15.79 12.74
N TYR A 315 -6.56 14.72 12.01
CA TYR A 315 -6.54 13.36 12.51
C TYR A 315 -5.46 12.55 11.81
N ASN A 316 -4.50 12.07 12.58
CA ASN A 316 -3.50 11.10 12.16
C ASN A 316 -3.83 9.73 12.79
N TYR A 317 -3.58 8.69 12.01
CA TYR A 317 -3.76 7.30 12.42
C TYR A 317 -2.43 6.57 12.32
N GLY A 318 -2.08 5.83 13.36
CA GLY A 318 -0.96 4.92 13.37
C GLY A 318 -1.40 3.50 13.71
N SER A 319 -0.65 2.53 13.24
CA SER A 319 -0.86 1.12 13.62
C SER A 319 0.45 0.36 13.65
N THR A 320 0.51 -0.61 14.54
CA THR A 320 1.62 -1.54 14.64
C THR A 320 1.11 -2.95 14.37
N PHE A 321 1.87 -3.72 13.59
CA PHE A 321 1.45 -5.00 13.06
C PHE A 321 2.33 -6.12 13.60
N ASP A 322 1.75 -7.30 13.72
CA ASP A 322 2.48 -8.54 13.98
C ASP A 322 3.03 -9.16 12.67
N GLU A 323 3.74 -10.27 12.82
CA GLU A 323 4.31 -11.06 11.71
C GLU A 323 3.30 -11.55 10.67
N LYS A 324 2.02 -11.66 11.06
CA LYS A 324 0.90 -12.08 10.20
C LYS A 324 0.19 -10.90 9.56
N ASN A 325 0.75 -9.69 9.70
CA ASN A 325 0.16 -8.45 9.24
C ASN A 325 -1.19 -8.13 9.92
N LEU A 326 -1.38 -8.64 11.14
CA LEU A 326 -2.50 -8.29 11.98
C LEU A 326 -2.13 -7.12 12.88
N ILE A 327 -3.07 -6.23 13.12
CA ILE A 327 -2.89 -5.03 13.93
C ILE A 327 -2.95 -5.43 15.41
N TYR A 328 -1.89 -5.26 16.16
CA TYR A 328 -1.90 -5.48 17.60
C TYR A 328 -1.95 -4.18 18.40
N SER A 329 -1.60 -3.05 17.80
CA SER A 329 -1.70 -1.73 18.41
C SER A 329 -2.13 -0.68 17.39
N GLU A 330 -2.97 0.24 17.83
CA GLU A 330 -3.39 1.41 17.04
C GLU A 330 -3.20 2.70 17.82
N SER A 331 -2.83 3.76 17.13
CA SER A 331 -2.73 5.11 17.69
C SER A 331 -3.59 6.10 16.93
N PHE A 332 -4.30 6.94 17.67
CA PHE A 332 -5.22 7.95 17.17
C PHE A 332 -4.73 9.30 17.67
N THR A 333 -4.25 10.15 16.76
CA THR A 333 -3.69 11.46 17.12
C THR A 333 -4.53 12.58 16.54
N PHE A 334 -5.02 13.46 17.41
CA PHE A 334 -5.85 14.60 17.04
C PHE A 334 -5.13 15.90 17.40
N LYS A 335 -5.13 16.85 16.47
CA LYS A 335 -4.59 18.20 16.66
C LYS A 335 -5.59 19.23 16.23
N THR A 336 -6.00 20.08 17.14
CA THR A 336 -6.79 21.26 16.80
C THR A 336 -5.88 22.33 16.27
N PHE A 337 -6.09 22.80 15.05
CA PHE A 337 -5.30 23.86 14.45
C PHE A 337 -6.11 25.13 14.13
N GLN A 338 -7.43 25.07 14.25
CA GLN A 338 -8.27 26.27 14.25
C GLN A 338 -9.41 26.14 15.26
N ASN A 339 -9.64 27.20 16.01
CA ASN A 339 -10.82 27.43 16.81
C ASN A 339 -11.07 28.94 16.89
N ILE A 340 -11.95 29.44 16.04
CA ILE A 340 -12.39 30.83 16.04
C ILE A 340 -13.75 31.01 16.71
N ALA A 341 -14.35 29.90 17.11
CA ALA A 341 -15.60 29.91 17.89
C ALA A 341 -15.52 30.79 19.12
N SER A 342 -16.61 31.48 19.42
CA SER A 342 -16.79 32.20 20.70
C SER A 342 -17.05 31.24 21.85
N ASN A 343 -17.62 30.07 21.58
CA ASN A 343 -17.96 29.06 22.56
C ASN A 343 -16.75 28.24 23.03
N GLN A 344 -16.87 27.76 24.28
CA GLN A 344 -15.92 26.78 24.80
C GLN A 344 -16.36 25.38 24.40
N ASN A 345 -15.64 24.80 23.42
CA ASN A 345 -15.89 23.47 22.93
C ASN A 345 -14.89 22.47 23.49
N GLY A 346 -15.36 21.30 23.91
CA GLY A 346 -14.53 20.11 24.14
C GLY A 346 -14.32 19.34 22.85
N LEU A 347 -13.29 18.49 22.83
CA LEU A 347 -13.00 17.54 21.76
C LEU A 347 -12.92 16.13 22.34
N ALA A 348 -13.60 15.20 21.71
CA ALA A 348 -13.58 13.77 22.06
C ALA A 348 -13.64 12.93 20.79
N PHE A 349 -13.39 11.62 20.94
CA PHE A 349 -13.69 10.67 19.87
C PHE A 349 -14.25 9.37 20.43
N ARG A 350 -15.12 8.73 19.64
CA ARG A 350 -15.59 7.36 19.86
C ARG A 350 -14.71 6.41 19.08
N LEU A 351 -14.24 5.35 19.70
CA LEU A 351 -13.52 4.27 19.04
C LEU A 351 -14.46 3.11 18.72
N LYS A 352 -14.62 2.79 17.43
CA LYS A 352 -15.31 1.59 16.95
C LYS A 352 -14.26 0.55 16.58
N THR A 353 -14.15 -0.50 17.36
CA THR A 353 -13.19 -1.60 17.16
C THR A 353 -13.85 -2.95 17.33
N GLU A 354 -13.36 -3.94 16.60
CA GLU A 354 -13.71 -5.36 16.81
C GLU A 354 -12.76 -6.04 17.80
N GLY A 355 -11.65 -5.36 18.16
CA GLY A 355 -10.62 -5.87 19.06
C GLY A 355 -10.97 -5.73 20.54
N ASN A 356 -10.51 -6.67 21.35
CA ASN A 356 -10.53 -6.53 22.80
C ASN A 356 -9.30 -5.74 23.23
N ILE A 357 -9.52 -4.53 23.72
CA ILE A 357 -8.46 -3.65 24.20
C ILE A 357 -7.90 -4.23 25.51
N GLU A 358 -6.60 -4.51 25.53
CA GLU A 358 -5.86 -4.98 26.70
C GLU A 358 -5.33 -3.81 27.54
N SER A 359 -4.79 -2.80 26.85
CA SER A 359 -4.25 -1.60 27.50
C SER A 359 -4.42 -0.38 26.62
N THR A 360 -4.45 0.77 27.28
CA THR A 360 -4.52 2.08 26.61
C THR A 360 -3.47 2.99 27.23
N THR A 361 -2.72 3.71 26.39
CA THR A 361 -1.80 4.78 26.82
C THR A 361 -2.24 6.11 26.23
N TYR A 362 -2.03 7.17 26.99
CA TYR A 362 -2.43 8.54 26.67
C TYR A 362 -1.22 9.44 26.67
N SER A 363 -1.07 10.25 25.65
CA SER A 363 0.02 11.21 25.59
C SER A 363 -0.40 12.49 24.87
N ILE A 364 0.26 13.59 25.23
CA ILE A 364 0.07 14.90 24.61
C ILE A 364 1.41 15.42 24.11
N ARG A 365 1.35 16.27 23.10
CA ARG A 365 2.46 17.09 22.64
C ARG A 365 1.98 18.52 22.49
N GLN A 366 2.54 19.41 23.32
CA GLN A 366 2.22 20.84 23.28
C GLN A 366 2.80 21.49 22.01
N GLN A 367 2.21 22.59 21.59
CA GLN A 367 2.72 23.35 20.46
C GLN A 367 4.18 23.76 20.69
N GLY A 368 5.08 23.37 19.75
CA GLY A 368 6.52 23.65 19.82
C GLY A 368 7.35 22.56 20.49
N GLU A 369 6.75 21.58 21.14
CA GLU A 369 7.46 20.41 21.68
C GLU A 369 7.73 19.39 20.58
N LYS A 370 8.81 18.61 20.76
CA LYS A 370 9.19 17.55 19.80
C LYS A 370 8.62 16.19 20.18
N GLU A 371 8.56 15.92 21.47
CA GLU A 371 8.21 14.61 22.02
C GLU A 371 6.82 14.62 22.66
N PHE A 372 6.17 13.47 22.65
CA PHE A 372 4.95 13.25 23.38
C PHE A 372 5.24 12.98 24.85
N THR A 373 4.49 13.60 25.73
CA THR A 373 4.54 13.39 27.18
C THR A 373 3.32 12.57 27.61
N GLU A 374 3.55 11.56 28.43
CA GLU A 374 2.47 10.72 28.96
C GLU A 374 1.52 11.54 29.83
N THR A 375 0.23 11.23 29.75
CA THR A 375 -0.85 11.92 30.48
C THR A 375 -2.01 10.96 30.76
N THR A 376 -3.14 11.49 31.21
CA THR A 376 -4.38 10.73 31.39
C THR A 376 -5.53 11.51 30.74
N PHE A 377 -6.44 10.78 30.08
CA PHE A 377 -7.70 11.33 29.58
C PHE A 377 -8.86 10.65 30.27
N GLU A 378 -10.01 11.34 30.34
CA GLU A 378 -11.25 10.72 30.78
C GLU A 378 -11.73 9.73 29.72
N TYR A 379 -12.11 8.54 30.16
CA TYR A 379 -12.61 7.47 29.30
C TYR A 379 -14.01 7.04 29.74
N GLU A 380 -14.92 6.93 28.78
CA GLU A 380 -16.31 6.52 28.97
C GLU A 380 -16.55 5.13 28.35
N PRO A 381 -16.51 4.07 29.15
CA PRO A 381 -16.52 2.71 28.63
C PRO A 381 -17.85 2.31 27.96
N GLN A 382 -18.96 2.91 28.35
CA GLN A 382 -20.28 2.58 27.79
C GLN A 382 -20.36 2.87 26.28
N ASP A 383 -19.74 3.96 25.83
CA ASP A 383 -19.74 4.39 24.43
C ASP A 383 -18.36 4.22 23.77
N ASN A 384 -17.37 3.71 24.51
CA ASN A 384 -15.96 3.65 24.09
C ASN A 384 -15.44 5.03 23.64
N VAL A 385 -15.67 6.05 24.49
CA VAL A 385 -15.33 7.44 24.18
C VAL A 385 -14.14 7.91 25.01
N TYR A 386 -13.23 8.60 24.34
CA TYR A 386 -12.06 9.24 24.92
C TYR A 386 -12.23 10.76 24.84
N LEU A 387 -12.24 11.44 26.01
CA LEU A 387 -12.35 12.90 26.11
C LEU A 387 -10.93 13.48 26.08
N LEU A 388 -10.58 14.18 25.00
CA LEU A 388 -9.23 14.69 24.79
C LEU A 388 -9.00 16.03 25.49
N THR A 389 -9.99 16.92 25.43
CA THR A 389 -9.99 18.21 26.13
C THR A 389 -11.40 18.73 26.30
N THR A 390 -11.65 19.47 27.37
CA THR A 390 -12.91 20.20 27.60
C THR A 390 -12.89 21.64 27.07
N ASN A 391 -11.71 22.09 26.59
CA ASN A 391 -11.54 23.46 26.07
C ASN A 391 -10.50 23.48 24.95
N VAL A 392 -10.99 23.35 23.71
CA VAL A 392 -10.15 23.38 22.50
C VAL A 392 -9.43 24.73 22.38
N LYS A 393 -10.08 25.83 22.74
CA LYS A 393 -9.56 27.19 22.56
C LYS A 393 -8.31 27.46 23.39
N GLU A 394 -8.29 26.99 24.63
CA GLU A 394 -7.13 27.14 25.52
C GLU A 394 -6.00 26.19 25.16
N ASN A 395 -6.30 25.11 24.42
CA ASN A 395 -5.36 24.05 24.08
C ASN A 395 -5.04 23.99 22.58
N MET A 396 -5.09 25.13 21.90
CA MET A 396 -4.77 25.22 20.47
C MET A 396 -3.36 24.75 20.17
N GLY A 397 -3.23 23.95 19.11
CA GLY A 397 -1.95 23.40 18.65
C GLY A 397 -1.46 22.18 19.44
N THR A 398 -2.13 21.79 20.51
CA THR A 398 -1.84 20.55 21.25
C THR A 398 -2.25 19.34 20.43
N GLU A 399 -1.39 18.34 20.40
CA GLU A 399 -1.67 17.04 19.83
C GLU A 399 -2.01 16.04 20.94
N TYR A 400 -3.16 15.40 20.82
CA TYR A 400 -3.66 14.38 21.73
C TYR A 400 -3.52 13.01 21.08
N LYS A 401 -2.83 12.09 21.73
CA LYS A 401 -2.59 10.74 21.21
C LYS A 401 -3.12 9.70 22.18
N VAL A 402 -3.98 8.83 21.69
CA VAL A 402 -4.45 7.63 22.38
C VAL A 402 -3.91 6.42 21.62
N THR A 403 -3.20 5.54 22.33
CA THR A 403 -2.71 4.27 21.77
C THR A 403 -3.39 3.12 22.49
N VAL A 404 -4.02 2.23 21.73
CA VAL A 404 -4.66 1.01 22.26
C VAL A 404 -3.84 -0.20 21.82
N ASN A 405 -3.65 -1.13 22.74
CA ASN A 405 -3.06 -2.44 22.46
C ASN A 405 -4.15 -3.50 22.59
N TYR A 406 -4.18 -4.45 21.69
CA TYR A 406 -5.17 -5.51 21.67
C TYR A 406 -4.65 -6.78 22.29
N SER A 407 -5.48 -7.45 23.10
CA SER A 407 -5.15 -8.76 23.67
C SER A 407 -4.98 -9.84 22.61
N LYS A 408 -5.58 -9.64 21.43
CA LYS A 408 -5.38 -10.44 20.22
C LYS A 408 -5.37 -9.52 19.03
N PRO A 409 -4.40 -9.65 18.11
CA PRO A 409 -4.32 -8.84 16.91
C PRO A 409 -5.60 -8.92 16.06
N ILE A 410 -5.95 -7.82 15.42
CA ILE A 410 -7.13 -7.67 14.58
C ILE A 410 -6.76 -7.51 13.11
N SER A 411 -7.67 -7.89 12.21
CA SER A 411 -7.43 -7.83 10.76
C SER A 411 -7.91 -6.55 10.09
N LYS A 412 -8.74 -5.77 10.79
CA LYS A 412 -9.38 -4.56 10.26
C LYS A 412 -9.05 -3.37 11.15
N GLN A 413 -8.68 -2.26 10.50
CA GLN A 413 -8.48 -0.99 11.19
C GLN A 413 -9.74 -0.57 11.94
N SER A 414 -9.54 -0.09 13.16
CA SER A 414 -10.58 0.55 13.94
C SER A 414 -10.90 1.95 13.40
N GLU A 415 -12.08 2.43 13.70
CA GLU A 415 -12.56 3.74 13.30
C GLU A 415 -12.65 4.66 14.51
N ALA A 416 -11.96 5.79 14.47
CA ALA A 416 -12.05 6.84 15.46
C ALA A 416 -12.92 7.97 14.90
N GLN A 417 -14.02 8.24 15.57
CA GLN A 417 -15.02 9.23 15.17
C GLN A 417 -14.97 10.41 16.11
N ALA A 418 -14.31 11.49 15.68
CA ALA A 418 -14.21 12.71 16.47
C ALA A 418 -15.52 13.49 16.51
N PHE A 419 -15.77 14.14 17.62
CA PHE A 419 -16.88 15.05 17.81
C PHE A 419 -16.51 16.18 18.79
N ILE A 420 -17.20 17.31 18.68
CA ILE A 420 -17.11 18.39 19.66
C ILE A 420 -18.27 18.30 20.64
N PHE A 421 -18.05 18.76 21.87
CA PHE A 421 -19.06 18.69 22.90
C PHE A 421 -19.03 19.91 23.88
N LYS A 422 -20.14 20.13 24.54
CA LYS A 422 -20.26 21.03 25.71
C LYS A 422 -21.03 20.30 26.79
N ASN A 423 -20.61 20.45 28.04
CA ASN A 423 -21.38 19.93 29.16
C ASN A 423 -22.71 20.68 29.28
N ASP A 424 -23.78 19.96 29.55
CA ASP A 424 -25.14 20.46 29.72
C ASP A 424 -25.70 20.05 31.09
N GLU A 425 -26.93 20.36 31.37
CA GLU A 425 -27.62 20.03 32.60
C GLU A 425 -27.66 18.50 32.85
N ASP A 426 -27.74 18.12 34.11
CA ASP A 426 -27.94 16.73 34.56
C ASP A 426 -26.88 15.73 34.09
N GLY A 427 -25.64 16.19 33.82
CA GLY A 427 -24.55 15.36 33.34
C GLY A 427 -24.70 14.93 31.89
N LEU A 428 -25.64 15.49 31.15
CA LEU A 428 -25.80 15.34 29.73
C LEU A 428 -24.85 16.26 28.95
N ARG A 429 -24.81 16.10 27.64
CA ARG A 429 -23.95 16.91 26.76
C ARG A 429 -24.71 17.39 25.52
N TRP A 430 -24.33 18.57 25.06
CA TRP A 430 -24.49 18.97 23.68
C TRP A 430 -23.34 18.42 22.88
N GLU A 431 -23.61 17.74 21.74
CA GLU A 431 -22.61 17.09 20.92
C GLU A 431 -22.85 17.37 19.44
N VAL A 432 -21.78 17.57 18.65
CA VAL A 432 -21.85 17.62 17.19
C VAL A 432 -20.93 16.57 16.60
N HIS A 433 -21.51 15.66 15.83
CA HIS A 433 -20.85 14.61 15.07
C HIS A 433 -21.00 14.85 13.56
N ILE A 434 -20.24 14.11 12.75
CA ILE A 434 -20.48 14.08 11.32
C ILE A 434 -21.85 13.43 11.01
N PRO A 435 -22.46 13.72 9.86
CA PRO A 435 -23.79 13.20 9.50
C PRO A 435 -23.91 11.70 9.65
N GLN A 436 -25.07 11.26 10.14
CA GLN A 436 -25.46 9.87 10.36
C GLN A 436 -24.69 9.14 11.47
N GLU A 437 -23.74 9.79 12.13
CA GLU A 437 -23.11 9.21 13.30
C GLU A 437 -24.05 9.25 14.51
N MET A 438 -24.10 8.11 15.20
CA MET A 438 -24.94 7.98 16.38
C MET A 438 -24.37 8.83 17.52
N PRO A 439 -25.15 9.63 18.22
CA PRO A 439 -24.69 10.35 19.40
C PRO A 439 -24.26 9.39 20.51
N THR A 440 -23.58 9.92 21.54
CA THR A 440 -23.27 9.13 22.73
C THR A 440 -24.51 8.94 23.62
N SER A 441 -24.40 8.06 24.61
CA SER A 441 -25.46 7.90 25.61
C SER A 441 -25.70 9.16 26.45
N LYS A 442 -24.72 10.07 26.50
CA LYS A 442 -24.80 11.35 27.25
C LYS A 442 -25.43 12.50 26.46
N ILE A 443 -25.81 12.30 25.19
CA ILE A 443 -26.46 13.38 24.41
C ILE A 443 -27.74 13.89 25.07
N ASN A 444 -27.88 15.19 25.18
CA ASN A 444 -29.17 15.77 25.52
C ASN A 444 -30.07 15.81 24.28
N LYS A 445 -31.03 14.90 24.24
CA LYS A 445 -31.92 14.70 23.09
C LYS A 445 -32.84 15.87 22.79
N LYS A 446 -32.94 16.88 23.73
CA LYS A 446 -33.77 18.07 23.54
C LYS A 446 -33.39 18.90 22.30
N TYR A 447 -32.17 18.75 21.79
CA TYR A 447 -31.66 19.54 20.68
C TYR A 447 -32.09 18.98 19.30
N PHE A 448 -32.38 17.69 19.22
CA PHE A 448 -32.77 17.08 17.93
C PHE A 448 -34.09 17.61 17.39
N GLY A 449 -34.11 17.99 16.12
CA GLY A 449 -35.27 18.55 15.44
C GLY A 449 -35.60 19.98 15.88
N GLN A 450 -34.70 20.68 16.54
CA GLN A 450 -34.83 22.10 16.90
C GLN A 450 -34.09 22.98 15.89
N GLY A 451 -34.46 24.26 15.83
CA GLY A 451 -33.80 25.24 14.96
C GLY A 451 -33.74 24.78 13.50
N ASP A 452 -32.52 24.70 12.97
CA ASP A 452 -32.26 24.27 11.60
C ASP A 452 -31.96 22.75 11.50
N ASP A 453 -31.93 22.04 12.63
CA ASP A 453 -31.65 20.61 12.66
C ASP A 453 -32.84 19.80 12.11
N ALA A 454 -32.56 18.96 11.14
CA ALA A 454 -33.50 18.03 10.52
C ALA A 454 -33.27 16.57 10.95
N SER A 455 -32.53 16.36 12.04
CA SER A 455 -32.29 15.03 12.59
C SER A 455 -33.60 14.34 12.99
N ASN A 456 -33.68 13.07 12.69
CA ASN A 456 -34.80 12.21 13.09
C ASN A 456 -34.25 10.91 13.73
N PRO A 457 -34.06 10.86 15.03
CA PRO A 457 -33.52 9.69 15.73
C PRO A 457 -34.32 8.39 15.47
N ASN A 458 -35.63 8.49 15.23
CA ASN A 458 -36.46 7.33 14.94
C ASN A 458 -36.15 6.68 13.57
N GLN A 459 -35.49 7.42 12.70
CA GLN A 459 -35.05 6.96 11.37
C GLN A 459 -33.52 6.83 11.30
N SER A 460 -32.83 6.94 12.42
CA SER A 460 -31.35 6.96 12.50
C SER A 460 -30.72 8.08 11.65
N ILE A 461 -31.40 9.22 11.53
CA ILE A 461 -30.91 10.41 10.84
C ILE A 461 -30.40 11.40 11.90
N TYR A 462 -29.12 11.75 11.83
CA TYR A 462 -28.47 12.60 12.81
C TYR A 462 -27.61 13.68 12.17
N TYR A 463 -27.53 14.84 12.81
CA TYR A 463 -26.61 15.97 12.53
C TYR A 463 -26.67 16.47 11.08
N VAL A 464 -27.88 16.60 10.56
CA VAL A 464 -28.13 17.15 9.23
C VAL A 464 -29.19 18.24 9.27
N ARG A 465 -29.11 19.17 8.35
CA ARG A 465 -30.12 20.17 8.04
C ARG A 465 -30.97 19.69 6.85
N LYS A 466 -32.03 20.44 6.56
CA LYS A 466 -32.85 20.19 5.36
C LYS A 466 -31.96 20.13 4.12
N GLY A 467 -32.13 19.08 3.32
CA GLY A 467 -31.31 18.83 2.14
C GLY A 467 -29.97 18.10 2.44
N ASN A 468 -29.86 17.47 3.61
CA ASN A 468 -28.68 16.72 4.09
C ASN A 468 -27.42 17.56 4.30
N TYR A 469 -27.54 18.88 4.45
CA TYR A 469 -26.40 19.72 4.77
C TYR A 469 -25.88 19.40 6.17
N PRO A 470 -24.56 19.12 6.32
CA PRO A 470 -24.00 18.67 7.57
C PRO A 470 -23.73 19.83 8.55
N PHE A 471 -23.63 19.54 9.86
CA PHE A 471 -23.06 20.42 10.87
C PHE A 471 -21.58 20.13 11.16
N ALA A 472 -21.08 19.05 10.62
CA ALA A 472 -19.67 18.69 10.64
C ALA A 472 -19.36 17.78 9.44
N PHE A 473 -18.11 17.77 9.00
CA PHE A 473 -17.67 16.81 7.97
C PHE A 473 -16.25 16.31 8.25
N PHE A 474 -15.93 15.21 7.60
CA PHE A 474 -14.59 14.63 7.56
C PHE A 474 -14.10 14.54 6.12
N LEU A 475 -12.92 15.10 5.84
CA LEU A 475 -12.27 15.05 4.55
C LEU A 475 -11.03 14.15 4.63
N SER A 476 -11.14 12.99 4.00
CA SER A 476 -10.05 12.02 3.97
C SER A 476 -8.80 12.58 3.28
N ARG A 477 -7.65 12.48 3.97
CA ARG A 477 -6.33 12.94 3.50
C ARG A 477 -6.22 14.43 3.18
N ALA A 478 -7.20 15.25 3.58
CA ALA A 478 -7.12 16.69 3.40
C ALA A 478 -6.11 17.30 4.39
N THR A 479 -5.23 18.13 3.86
CA THR A 479 -4.22 18.87 4.61
C THR A 479 -4.69 20.30 4.91
N GLU A 480 -3.97 20.99 5.79
CA GLU A 480 -4.19 22.42 6.04
C GLU A 480 -4.08 23.26 4.75
N SER A 481 -3.13 22.91 3.89
CA SER A 481 -2.94 23.56 2.58
C SER A 481 -4.14 23.37 1.65
N ASP A 482 -4.76 22.18 1.66
CA ASP A 482 -5.97 21.92 0.87
C ASP A 482 -7.16 22.76 1.35
N LEU A 483 -7.20 23.12 2.64
CA LEU A 483 -8.27 23.88 3.29
C LEU A 483 -7.94 25.37 3.48
N SER A 484 -6.95 25.89 2.77
CA SER A 484 -6.47 27.25 2.96
C SER A 484 -7.56 28.32 2.83
N LYS A 485 -8.55 28.15 1.97
CA LYS A 485 -9.69 29.08 1.87
C LYS A 485 -10.60 29.04 3.09
N LEU A 486 -10.85 27.83 3.64
CA LEU A 486 -11.65 27.62 4.84
C LEU A 486 -10.97 28.24 6.06
N LEU A 487 -9.64 28.18 6.10
CA LEU A 487 -8.83 28.62 7.24
C LEU A 487 -8.41 30.09 7.15
N ASP A 488 -8.74 30.76 6.06
CA ASP A 488 -8.41 32.16 5.85
C ASP A 488 -9.38 33.06 6.64
N SER A 489 -8.87 33.82 7.58
CA SER A 489 -9.65 34.76 8.38
C SER A 489 -10.40 35.82 7.56
N ALA A 490 -9.99 36.08 6.31
CA ALA A 490 -10.72 36.94 5.39
C ALA A 490 -12.08 36.33 4.96
N ASN A 491 -12.22 35.03 5.07
CA ASN A 491 -13.44 34.29 4.72
C ASN A 491 -14.33 33.98 5.93
N GLU A 492 -13.96 34.45 7.11
CA GLU A 492 -14.75 34.34 8.32
C GLU A 492 -16.19 34.82 8.08
N LYS A 493 -17.18 34.03 8.50
CA LYS A 493 -18.62 34.24 8.25
C LYS A 493 -19.04 34.12 6.79
N THR A 494 -18.19 33.56 5.93
CA THR A 494 -18.58 33.24 4.56
C THR A 494 -19.03 31.79 4.48
N ALA A 495 -20.32 31.56 4.24
CA ALA A 495 -20.86 30.20 4.17
C ALA A 495 -20.06 29.33 3.19
N ILE A 496 -19.77 28.11 3.59
CA ILE A 496 -18.87 27.19 2.87
C ILE A 496 -19.30 26.91 1.42
N ASN A 497 -20.60 26.87 1.15
CA ASN A 497 -21.13 26.67 -0.19
C ASN A 497 -20.95 27.89 -1.12
N LEU A 498 -20.74 29.08 -0.54
CA LEU A 498 -20.36 30.28 -1.31
C LEU A 498 -18.84 30.31 -1.55
N LEU A 499 -18.08 29.74 -0.63
CA LEU A 499 -16.63 29.67 -0.71
C LEU A 499 -16.15 28.61 -1.71
N TYR A 500 -16.89 27.49 -1.79
CA TYR A 500 -16.55 26.33 -2.63
C TYR A 500 -17.72 25.92 -3.53
N SER A 501 -17.65 26.22 -4.80
CA SER A 501 -18.73 25.97 -5.79
C SER A 501 -19.09 24.48 -5.97
N GLY A 502 -18.20 23.56 -5.57
CA GLY A 502 -18.44 22.10 -5.66
C GLY A 502 -19.17 21.52 -4.45
N TYR A 503 -19.27 22.28 -3.34
CA TYR A 503 -19.78 21.80 -2.05
C TYR A 503 -21.22 21.30 -2.13
N ASP A 504 -22.14 22.07 -2.71
CA ASP A 504 -23.56 21.68 -2.84
C ASP A 504 -23.75 20.39 -3.63
N GLY A 505 -22.94 20.18 -4.67
CA GLY A 505 -22.94 18.95 -5.45
C GLY A 505 -22.43 17.75 -4.66
N TRP A 506 -21.47 17.97 -3.78
CA TRP A 506 -20.97 16.95 -2.86
C TRP A 506 -22.04 16.58 -1.82
N VAL A 507 -22.64 17.56 -1.17
CA VAL A 507 -23.73 17.36 -0.20
C VAL A 507 -24.92 16.63 -0.83
N SER A 508 -25.45 17.13 -1.97
CA SER A 508 -26.62 16.56 -2.62
C SER A 508 -26.44 15.14 -3.15
N SER A 509 -25.19 14.71 -3.31
CA SER A 509 -24.83 13.35 -3.71
C SER A 509 -24.43 12.45 -2.54
N ASN A 510 -24.61 12.87 -1.29
CA ASN A 510 -24.12 12.18 -0.09
C ASN A 510 -22.60 11.85 -0.17
N GLY A 511 -21.80 12.80 -0.66
CA GLY A 511 -20.36 12.64 -0.76
C GLY A 511 -19.84 11.89 -2.00
N GLU A 512 -20.73 11.44 -2.91
CA GLU A 512 -20.31 10.64 -4.07
C GLU A 512 -19.73 11.47 -5.23
N LYS A 513 -20.22 12.68 -5.44
CA LYS A 513 -19.75 13.61 -6.46
C LYS A 513 -18.83 14.67 -5.85
N ASN A 514 -18.02 15.31 -6.69
CA ASN A 514 -17.16 16.43 -6.31
C ASN A 514 -16.29 16.16 -5.06
N LYS A 515 -15.77 14.94 -4.91
CA LYS A 515 -14.99 14.52 -3.73
C LYS A 515 -13.76 15.39 -3.43
N ASP A 516 -13.34 16.19 -4.41
CA ASP A 516 -12.21 17.13 -4.36
C ASP A 516 -12.65 18.61 -4.32
N TRP A 517 -13.91 18.89 -3.95
CA TRP A 517 -14.49 20.23 -3.94
C TRP A 517 -13.65 21.26 -3.17
N TYR A 518 -13.01 20.84 -2.11
CA TYR A 518 -12.18 21.69 -1.24
C TYR A 518 -10.80 22.04 -1.82
N LYS A 519 -10.41 21.41 -2.94
CA LYS A 519 -9.14 21.67 -3.63
C LYS A 519 -9.26 22.69 -4.77
N LYS A 520 -10.47 23.21 -5.03
CA LYS A 520 -10.76 24.07 -6.19
C LYS A 520 -11.01 25.53 -5.83
#